data_e0c5ece6835838bedd2fb26f212a7489
#
_entry.id   e0c5ece6835838bedd2fb26f212a7489
#
_cell.length_a   1.000
_cell.length_b   1.000
_cell.length_c   1.000
_cell.angle_alpha   90.00
_cell.angle_beta   90.00
_cell.angle_gamma   90.00
#
_symmetry.space_group_name_H-M   'P 1'
#
loop_
_entity.id
_entity.type
_entity.pdbx_description
1 polymer ?
#
loop_
_entity_poly.entity_id
_entity_poly.type
_entity_poly.pdbx_seq_one_letter_code
_entity_poly.pdbx_strand_id
1 'polypeptide(L)'
;MSDNTNRVESHGCIVCGKIYNLLVVYAPSGKMVGCTVTSPGGRVIPDAVRPLAACNTHSGAEIETALARHYPGMDQAEDRED
;
A
#
# COMPACT_ATOMS: atom_id res chain seq x y z
N MET A 1 -12.44 -1.33 -24.39
CA MET A 1 -13.15 -1.44 -23.14
C MET A 1 -12.32 -2.14 -22.11
N SER A 2 -12.12 -1.52 -21.00
CA SER A 2 -11.27 -2.11 -19.98
C SER A 2 -12.11 -3.02 -19.08
N ASP A 3 -11.51 -4.14 -18.70
CA ASP A 3 -12.14 -5.08 -17.81
C ASP A 3 -11.37 -5.17 -16.52
N ASN A 4 -11.36 -4.03 -15.82
CA ASN A 4 -10.66 -4.00 -14.54
C ASN A 4 -11.29 -4.97 -13.56
N THR A 5 -10.47 -5.57 -12.74
CA THR A 5 -10.91 -6.53 -11.74
C THR A 5 -10.86 -5.88 -10.37
N ASN A 6 -11.96 -5.99 -9.64
CA ASN A 6 -12.03 -5.48 -8.27
C ASN A 6 -11.81 -6.63 -7.31
N ARG A 7 -10.92 -6.43 -6.34
CA ARG A 7 -10.64 -7.45 -5.33
C ARG A 7 -10.61 -6.82 -3.97
N VAL A 8 -11.16 -7.53 -2.98
CA VAL A 8 -11.07 -7.10 -1.58
C VAL A 8 -9.91 -7.87 -0.95
N GLU A 9 -8.92 -7.13 -0.45
CA GLU A 9 -7.73 -7.72 0.15
C GLU A 9 -7.56 -7.21 1.55
N SER A 10 -6.98 -8.04 2.42
CA SER A 10 -6.70 -7.63 3.79
C SER A 10 -5.21 -7.34 3.91
N HIS A 11 -4.86 -6.19 4.42
CA HIS A 11 -3.48 -5.78 4.58
C HIS A 11 -3.28 -5.17 5.95
N GLY A 12 -2.15 -5.47 6.56
CA GLY A 12 -1.83 -4.92 7.87
C GLY A 12 -1.26 -3.53 7.76
N CYS A 13 -1.58 -2.71 8.76
CA CYS A 13 -0.97 -1.39 8.85
C CYS A 13 0.55 -1.54 8.88
N ILE A 14 1.24 -0.75 8.06
CA ILE A 14 2.69 -0.89 7.96
C ILE A 14 3.41 -0.44 9.23
N VAL A 15 2.71 0.27 10.12
CA VAL A 15 3.31 0.74 11.37
C VAL A 15 3.04 -0.22 12.52
N CYS A 16 1.79 -0.65 12.70
CA CYS A 16 1.42 -1.44 13.88
C CYS A 16 0.80 -2.80 13.55
N GLY A 17 0.52 -3.08 12.29
CA GLY A 17 0.02 -4.39 11.90
C GLY A 17 -1.48 -4.58 11.98
N LYS A 18 -2.23 -3.57 12.38
CA LYS A 18 -3.67 -3.69 12.45
C LYS A 18 -4.24 -3.96 11.05
N ILE A 19 -5.13 -4.94 10.94
CA ILE A 19 -5.63 -5.36 9.64
C ILE A 19 -6.74 -4.45 9.14
N TYR A 20 -6.63 -4.06 7.89
CA TYR A 20 -7.64 -3.29 7.19
C TYR A 20 -8.01 -3.98 5.89
N ASN A 21 -9.25 -3.80 5.46
CA ASN A 21 -9.68 -4.32 4.17
C ASN A 21 -9.59 -3.21 3.14
N LEU A 22 -9.05 -3.58 1.98
CA LEU A 22 -8.88 -2.64 0.89
C LEU A 22 -9.56 -3.17 -0.35
N LEU A 23 -10.22 -2.28 -1.07
CA LEU A 23 -10.72 -2.60 -2.40
C LEU A 23 -9.65 -2.20 -3.40
N VAL A 24 -9.12 -3.18 -4.09
CA VAL A 24 -8.04 -2.96 -5.03
C VAL A 24 -8.54 -3.23 -6.43
N VAL A 25 -8.23 -2.34 -7.36
CA VAL A 25 -8.66 -2.47 -8.74
C VAL A 25 -7.45 -2.73 -9.60
N TYR A 26 -7.53 -3.80 -10.39
CA TYR A 26 -6.44 -4.21 -11.28
C TYR A 26 -6.86 -4.09 -12.72
N ALA A 27 -5.97 -3.59 -13.54
CA ALA A 27 -6.18 -3.57 -14.99
C ALA A 27 -6.03 -4.98 -15.54
N PRO A 28 -6.49 -5.24 -16.76
CA PRO A 28 -6.33 -6.56 -17.36
C PRO A 28 -4.88 -7.02 -17.42
N SER A 29 -3.96 -6.10 -17.46
CA SER A 29 -2.53 -6.42 -17.47
C SER A 29 -2.02 -6.89 -16.10
N GLY A 30 -2.84 -6.76 -15.06
CA GLY A 30 -2.42 -7.12 -13.71
C GLY A 30 -1.89 -5.93 -12.92
N LYS A 31 -1.81 -4.77 -13.54
CA LYS A 31 -1.31 -3.58 -12.87
C LYS A 31 -2.38 -2.99 -11.95
N MET A 32 -1.97 -2.59 -10.75
CA MET A 32 -2.89 -1.95 -9.82
C MET A 32 -3.17 -0.53 -10.30
N VAL A 33 -4.46 -0.22 -10.49
CA VAL A 33 -4.85 1.09 -10.96
C VAL A 33 -5.70 1.85 -9.95
N GLY A 34 -6.07 1.21 -8.84
CA GLY A 34 -6.81 1.89 -7.79
C GLY A 34 -6.76 1.11 -6.51
N CYS A 35 -6.89 1.81 -5.41
CA CYS A 35 -6.88 1.17 -4.09
C CYS A 35 -7.59 2.09 -3.11
N THR A 36 -8.56 1.53 -2.37
CA THR A 36 -9.34 2.29 -1.42
C THR A 36 -9.52 1.45 -0.16
N VAL A 37 -9.31 2.06 1.01
CA VAL A 37 -9.56 1.36 2.25
C VAL A 37 -11.05 1.37 2.52
N THR A 38 -11.60 0.20 2.88
CA THR A 38 -13.03 0.09 3.16
C THR A 38 -13.32 -0.08 4.64
N SER A 39 -12.30 -0.38 5.45
CA SER A 39 -12.46 -0.46 6.89
C SER A 39 -12.31 0.92 7.52
N PRO A 40 -13.05 1.20 8.59
CA PRO A 40 -12.93 2.50 9.24
C PRO A 40 -11.58 2.65 9.94
N GLY A 41 -11.10 3.88 9.98
CA GLY A 41 -9.89 4.20 10.73
C GLY A 41 -8.59 4.00 10.00
N GLY A 42 -8.64 3.54 8.75
CA GLY A 42 -7.43 3.30 7.98
C GLY A 42 -7.33 4.21 6.78
N ARG A 43 -6.17 4.18 6.15
CA ARG A 43 -5.96 4.92 4.92
C ARG A 43 -4.99 4.16 4.04
N VAL A 44 -5.04 4.47 2.75
CA VAL A 44 -4.15 3.87 1.77
C VAL A 44 -2.86 4.67 1.70
N ILE A 45 -1.74 3.95 1.67
CA ILE A 45 -0.44 4.56 1.49
C ILE A 45 -0.11 4.50 -0.01
N PRO A 46 0.20 5.63 -0.62
CA PRO A 46 0.50 5.64 -2.06
C PRO A 46 1.68 4.73 -2.39
N ASP A 47 1.48 3.85 -3.35
CA ASP A 47 2.53 2.98 -3.83
C ASP A 47 2.14 2.54 -5.24
N ALA A 48 3.13 2.46 -6.12
CA ALA A 48 2.85 2.16 -7.52
C ALA A 48 2.61 0.68 -7.78
N VAL A 49 3.07 -0.18 -6.87
CA VAL A 49 3.10 -1.60 -7.15
C VAL A 49 2.17 -2.41 -6.26
N ARG A 50 2.05 -2.04 -5.00
CA ARG A 50 1.30 -2.87 -4.07
C ARG A 50 0.38 -2.03 -3.18
N PRO A 51 -0.73 -2.64 -2.74
CA PRO A 51 -1.64 -1.94 -1.84
C PRO A 51 -1.06 -1.92 -0.42
N LEU A 52 -0.91 -0.73 0.12
CA LEU A 52 -0.40 -0.55 1.47
C LEU A 52 -1.41 0.24 2.28
N ALA A 53 -1.52 -0.09 3.56
CA ALA A 53 -2.47 0.56 4.44
C ALA A 53 -1.80 0.99 5.73
N ALA A 54 -2.40 1.97 6.39
CA ALA A 54 -1.96 2.41 7.71
C ALA A 54 -3.13 2.99 8.45
N CYS A 55 -3.01 3.06 9.78
CA CYS A 55 -4.03 3.72 10.59
C CYS A 55 -3.97 5.22 10.33
N ASN A 56 -5.14 5.86 10.38
CA ASN A 56 -5.21 7.31 10.20
C ASN A 56 -4.49 8.07 11.29
N THR A 57 -4.26 7.44 12.43
CA THR A 57 -3.66 8.12 13.58
C THR A 57 -2.15 8.23 13.51
N HIS A 58 -1.51 7.54 12.58
CA HIS A 58 -0.06 7.62 12.46
C HIS A 58 0.34 8.86 11.68
N SER A 59 1.43 9.47 12.10
CA SER A 59 1.96 10.65 11.41
C SER A 59 2.68 10.24 10.14
N GLY A 60 2.94 11.22 9.27
CA GLY A 60 3.72 10.96 8.06
C GLY A 60 5.10 10.44 8.39
N ALA A 61 5.71 10.95 9.45
CA ALA A 61 7.05 10.49 9.85
C ALA A 61 7.02 9.03 10.28
N GLU A 62 5.98 8.63 11.01
CA GLU A 62 5.86 7.23 11.41
C GLU A 62 5.71 6.32 10.21
N ILE A 63 4.94 6.77 9.23
CA ILE A 63 4.72 5.99 8.03
C ILE A 63 6.00 5.87 7.23
N GLU A 64 6.75 6.96 7.08
CA GLU A 64 8.00 6.92 6.34
C GLU A 64 9.01 6.01 7.02
N THR A 65 9.05 6.05 8.34
CA THR A 65 9.94 5.17 9.09
C THR A 65 9.56 3.70 8.87
N ALA A 66 8.26 3.43 8.89
CA ALA A 66 7.79 2.06 8.68
C ALA A 66 8.09 1.59 7.26
N LEU A 67 7.92 2.46 6.27
CA LEU A 67 8.25 2.09 4.89
C LEU A 67 9.72 1.75 4.75
N ALA A 68 10.58 2.55 5.35
CA ALA A 68 12.02 2.27 5.29
C ALA A 68 12.37 0.97 5.96
N ARG A 69 11.66 0.62 7.05
CA ARG A 69 11.93 -0.61 7.77
C ARG A 69 11.43 -1.83 7.02
N HIS A 70 10.25 -1.74 6.41
CA HIS A 70 9.66 -2.88 5.73
C HIS A 70 10.18 -3.07 4.32
N TYR A 71 10.65 -2.01 3.69
CA TYR A 71 11.11 -2.06 2.32
C TYR A 71 12.46 -1.39 2.15
N PRO A 72 13.43 -1.79 2.96
CA PRO A 72 14.75 -1.13 2.88
C PRO A 72 15.42 -1.32 1.52
N GLY A 73 15.09 -2.39 0.83
CA GLY A 73 15.69 -2.64 -0.47
C GLY A 73 15.27 -1.65 -1.53
N MET A 74 14.17 -0.95 -1.32
CA MET A 74 13.71 0.01 -2.31
C MET A 74 14.66 1.16 -2.44
N ASP A 75 15.13 1.70 -1.32
CA ASP A 75 16.09 2.78 -1.35
C ASP A 75 17.41 2.29 -1.87
N GLN A 76 17.83 1.11 -1.40
CA GLN A 76 19.11 0.58 -1.79
C GLN A 76 19.17 0.22 -3.25
N ALA A 77 18.05 -0.19 -3.79
CA ALA A 77 18.01 -0.50 -5.20
C ALA A 77 18.40 0.71 -6.04
N GLU A 78 17.94 1.87 -5.64
CA GLU A 78 18.31 3.08 -6.36
C GLU A 78 19.76 3.37 -6.23
N ASP A 79 20.29 3.20 -5.04
CA ASP A 79 21.71 3.46 -4.83
C ASP A 79 22.55 2.54 -5.66
N ARG A 80 22.14 1.29 -5.74
CA ARG A 80 22.94 0.30 -6.44
C ARG A 80 22.87 0.45 -7.94
N GLU A 81 21.91 1.17 -8.40
CA GLU A 81 21.81 1.39 -9.83
C GLU A 81 23.01 2.07 -10.37
N ASP A 82 23.73 2.69 -9.56
CA ASP A 82 24.92 3.43 -9.96
C ASP A 82 25.97 2.63 -10.61
#